data_e482c3984e3a5deb70d69f1fee24e4fe
#
_entry.id   e482c3984e3a5deb70d69f1fee24e4fe
#
_cell.length_a   1.000
_cell.length_b   1.000
_cell.length_c   1.000
_cell.angle_alpha   90.00
_cell.angle_beta   90.00
_cell.angle_gamma   90.00
#
_symmetry.space_group_name_H-M   'P 1'
#
loop_
_entity.id
_entity.type
_entity.pdbx_description
1 polymer ?
#
loop_
_entity_poly.entity_id
_entity_poly.type
_entity_poly.pdbx_seq_one_letter_code
_entity_poly.pdbx_strand_id
1 'polypeptide(L)'
;MSAKPCILVVDDEVKNVKLLEALLTPGGFHIEKAYNGQEALDRVGRIRPDVILLDVMMPVIDGFEVCRRLKNDPDTQFIPIVIMTALSQVEDRIKGKEAGADDFLTKPVDRRELMARIQSLLRFNQAMIKKVTTLEQIQRRLSHFVPTSVARSVSENPNDTDFHQKEQDVSILFADISGYTRMSEALPQEQVSTMVETLFSCFIDCIHSRGGEIGSTAGDGIMVIFQSDDPADHAIKAAQAALEFLQVTEQMEREPSSLALFDKGHEPIAVHIGIHSGSALVGPTKIEGATATRWVYTAIGSVVNLASRIGAFAQGGTVVISEETARRVAGLFNLKELGAQNFKNVAQPVVVYQVLAENNDPSTTPGIPTII
;
A
#
# COMPACT_ATOMS: atom_id res chain seq x y z
N MET A 1 28.29 2.71 13.80
CA MET A 1 29.39 1.83 13.32
C MET A 1 28.71 0.71 12.56
N SER A 2 29.03 0.51 11.28
CA SER A 2 28.49 -0.61 10.50
C SER A 2 28.95 -1.93 11.14
N ALA A 3 28.03 -2.88 11.31
CA ALA A 3 28.39 -4.21 11.83
C ALA A 3 29.42 -4.85 10.90
N LYS A 4 30.36 -5.61 11.48
CA LYS A 4 31.35 -6.33 10.68
C LYS A 4 30.66 -7.42 9.87
N PRO A 5 30.98 -7.58 8.56
CA PRO A 5 30.41 -8.67 7.77
C PRO A 5 30.70 -10.03 8.41
N CYS A 6 29.68 -10.90 8.45
CA CYS A 6 29.74 -12.24 9.03
C CYS A 6 30.02 -13.28 7.95
N ILE A 7 31.09 -14.05 8.11
CA ILE A 7 31.46 -15.14 7.22
C ILE A 7 31.30 -16.47 7.97
N LEU A 8 30.49 -17.36 7.44
CA LEU A 8 30.38 -18.73 7.94
C LEU A 8 31.41 -19.62 7.21
N VAL A 9 32.32 -20.23 7.97
CA VAL A 9 33.32 -21.19 7.48
C VAL A 9 32.84 -22.59 7.83
N VAL A 10 32.69 -23.43 6.82
CA VAL A 10 32.20 -24.82 6.95
C VAL A 10 33.22 -25.78 6.39
N ASP A 11 33.83 -26.61 7.24
CA ASP A 11 34.81 -27.64 6.89
C ASP A 11 34.89 -28.65 8.03
N ASP A 12 34.88 -29.95 7.75
CA ASP A 12 34.91 -31.00 8.78
C ASP A 12 36.27 -31.11 9.48
N GLU A 13 37.33 -30.63 8.83
CA GLU A 13 38.65 -30.56 9.44
C GLU A 13 38.87 -29.28 10.23
N VAL A 14 38.97 -29.40 11.57
CA VAL A 14 39.25 -28.28 12.47
C VAL A 14 40.47 -27.45 12.07
N LYS A 15 41.48 -28.09 11.46
CA LYS A 15 42.71 -27.41 10.97
C LYS A 15 42.39 -26.44 9.85
N ASN A 16 41.54 -26.82 8.89
CA ASN A 16 41.13 -25.98 7.78
C ASN A 16 40.32 -24.79 8.25
N VAL A 17 39.37 -25.02 9.17
CA VAL A 17 38.59 -23.94 9.79
C VAL A 17 39.46 -22.91 10.50
N LYS A 18 40.48 -23.36 11.28
CA LYS A 18 41.45 -22.48 11.94
C LYS A 18 42.31 -21.70 10.95
N LEU A 19 42.76 -22.36 9.85
CA LEU A 19 43.52 -21.72 8.80
C LEU A 19 42.72 -20.59 8.14
N LEU A 20 41.49 -20.88 7.73
CA LEU A 20 40.59 -19.89 7.11
C LEU A 20 40.30 -18.74 8.06
N GLU A 21 40.03 -19.02 9.33
CA GLU A 21 39.85 -17.98 10.36
C GLU A 21 41.08 -17.06 10.45
N ALA A 22 42.29 -17.64 10.50
CA ALA A 22 43.54 -16.87 10.53
C ALA A 22 43.76 -16.00 9.28
N LEU A 23 43.36 -16.51 8.10
CA LEU A 23 43.44 -15.76 6.83
C LEU A 23 42.42 -14.60 6.77
N LEU A 24 41.22 -14.76 7.37
CA LEU A 24 40.12 -13.83 7.30
C LEU A 24 40.12 -12.77 8.40
N THR A 25 40.60 -13.11 9.60
CA THR A 25 40.61 -12.20 10.75
C THR A 25 41.26 -10.84 10.47
N PRO A 26 42.40 -10.75 9.75
CA PRO A 26 42.99 -9.46 9.39
C PRO A 26 42.13 -8.61 8.45
N GLY A 27 41.13 -9.21 7.78
CA GLY A 27 40.16 -8.52 6.91
C GLY A 27 39.01 -7.80 7.67
N GLY A 28 38.98 -7.97 8.99
CA GLY A 28 37.97 -7.30 9.83
C GLY A 28 36.59 -7.96 9.81
N PHE A 29 36.52 -9.22 9.40
CA PHE A 29 35.27 -10.00 9.37
C PHE A 29 34.93 -10.60 10.75
N HIS A 30 33.64 -10.85 10.99
CA HIS A 30 33.17 -11.74 12.05
C HIS A 30 33.11 -13.16 11.50
N ILE A 31 33.74 -14.13 12.16
CA ILE A 31 33.84 -15.50 11.66
C ILE A 31 33.02 -16.44 12.52
N GLU A 32 32.05 -17.08 11.90
CA GLU A 32 31.29 -18.20 12.44
C GLU A 32 31.79 -19.51 11.83
N LYS A 33 31.60 -20.60 12.55
CA LYS A 33 32.21 -21.90 12.19
C LYS A 33 31.17 -23.00 12.24
N ALA A 34 31.25 -23.92 11.30
CA ALA A 34 30.50 -25.18 11.35
C ALA A 34 31.40 -26.31 10.89
N TYR A 35 31.23 -27.49 11.47
CA TYR A 35 32.11 -28.62 11.26
C TYR A 35 31.44 -29.78 10.51
N ASN A 36 30.25 -29.59 10.01
CA ASN A 36 29.52 -30.50 9.13
C ASN A 36 28.35 -29.77 8.44
N GLY A 37 27.75 -30.43 7.44
CA GLY A 37 26.67 -29.82 6.67
C GLY A 37 25.41 -29.55 7.49
N GLN A 38 25.05 -30.38 8.46
CA GLN A 38 23.86 -30.14 9.30
C GLN A 38 24.08 -28.92 10.21
N GLU A 39 25.23 -28.83 10.84
CA GLU A 39 25.57 -27.66 11.68
C GLU A 39 25.59 -26.35 10.85
N ALA A 40 26.03 -26.42 9.58
CA ALA A 40 25.99 -25.27 8.68
C ALA A 40 24.55 -24.80 8.43
N LEU A 41 23.64 -25.70 8.10
CA LEU A 41 22.22 -25.38 7.87
C LEU A 41 21.59 -24.78 9.13
N ASP A 42 21.81 -25.38 10.30
CA ASP A 42 21.27 -24.90 11.58
C ASP A 42 21.79 -23.48 11.94
N ARG A 43 23.07 -23.22 11.66
CA ARG A 43 23.67 -21.90 11.91
C ARG A 43 23.16 -20.83 10.97
N VAL A 44 23.07 -21.12 9.68
CA VAL A 44 22.56 -20.16 8.68
C VAL A 44 21.19 -19.65 9.08
N GLY A 45 20.29 -20.51 9.56
CA GLY A 45 18.95 -20.11 10.04
C GLY A 45 18.97 -19.13 11.24
N ARG A 46 20.05 -19.18 12.06
CA ARG A 46 20.16 -18.33 13.26
C ARG A 46 20.91 -17.03 13.04
N ILE A 47 22.01 -17.06 12.24
CA ILE A 47 22.95 -15.93 12.16
C ILE A 47 22.84 -15.15 10.85
N ARG A 48 22.27 -15.74 9.78
CA ARG A 48 22.19 -15.17 8.42
C ARG A 48 23.53 -14.55 7.98
N PRO A 49 24.54 -15.37 7.64
CA PRO A 49 25.88 -14.87 7.29
C PRO A 49 25.86 -14.09 5.96
N ASP A 50 26.78 -13.16 5.81
CA ASP A 50 26.94 -12.37 4.57
C ASP A 50 27.63 -13.17 3.45
N VAL A 51 28.43 -14.19 3.78
CA VAL A 51 29.07 -15.14 2.86
C VAL A 51 29.28 -16.47 3.55
N ILE A 52 29.14 -17.58 2.82
CA ILE A 52 29.45 -18.93 3.28
C ILE A 52 30.66 -19.46 2.49
N LEU A 53 31.71 -19.89 3.20
CA LEU A 53 32.79 -20.71 2.66
C LEU A 53 32.51 -22.16 2.99
N LEU A 54 32.30 -22.99 1.99
CA LEU A 54 31.75 -24.32 2.13
C LEU A 54 32.66 -25.37 1.53
N ASP A 55 33.18 -26.28 2.35
CA ASP A 55 33.89 -27.45 1.84
C ASP A 55 32.93 -28.43 1.20
N VAL A 56 33.40 -29.10 0.14
CA VAL A 56 32.65 -30.13 -0.59
C VAL A 56 32.62 -31.44 0.19
N MET A 57 33.81 -31.87 0.65
CA MET A 57 34.02 -33.23 1.15
C MET A 57 33.77 -33.33 2.64
N MET A 58 32.47 -33.39 3.02
CA MET A 58 32.07 -33.54 4.41
C MET A 58 31.25 -34.82 4.61
N PRO A 59 31.33 -35.44 5.79
CA PRO A 59 30.51 -36.63 6.10
C PRO A 59 29.02 -36.26 6.27
N VAL A 60 28.13 -37.23 6.02
CA VAL A 60 26.69 -37.18 6.17
C VAL A 60 25.99 -36.32 5.12
N ILE A 61 26.27 -35.00 5.07
CA ILE A 61 25.75 -34.09 4.08
C ILE A 61 26.94 -33.37 3.45
N ASP A 62 27.14 -33.56 2.16
CA ASP A 62 28.23 -32.92 1.41
C ASP A 62 27.93 -31.43 1.13
N GLY A 63 28.94 -30.67 0.72
CA GLY A 63 28.82 -29.27 0.45
C GLY A 63 27.90 -28.94 -0.71
N PHE A 64 27.77 -29.80 -1.70
CA PHE A 64 26.83 -29.57 -2.81
C PHE A 64 25.38 -29.67 -2.36
N GLU A 65 25.06 -30.63 -1.50
CA GLU A 65 23.71 -30.77 -0.94
C GLU A 65 23.36 -29.62 0.01
N VAL A 66 24.30 -29.18 0.85
CA VAL A 66 24.13 -27.98 1.68
C VAL A 66 23.83 -26.76 0.79
N CYS A 67 24.65 -26.56 -0.25
CA CYS A 67 24.45 -25.46 -1.19
C CYS A 67 23.08 -25.50 -1.85
N ARG A 68 22.66 -26.66 -2.34
CA ARG A 68 21.37 -26.85 -3.00
C ARG A 68 20.21 -26.53 -2.06
N ARG A 69 20.24 -26.98 -0.80
CA ARG A 69 19.19 -26.67 0.19
C ARG A 69 19.10 -25.19 0.47
N LEU A 70 20.23 -24.53 0.70
CA LEU A 70 20.26 -23.09 0.96
C LEU A 70 19.81 -22.27 -0.26
N LYS A 71 20.14 -22.68 -1.47
CA LYS A 71 19.76 -21.97 -2.69
C LYS A 71 18.30 -22.20 -3.12
N ASN A 72 17.67 -23.27 -2.65
CA ASN A 72 16.26 -23.55 -2.89
C ASN A 72 15.32 -22.94 -1.81
N ASP A 73 15.86 -22.44 -0.72
CA ASP A 73 15.08 -21.80 0.35
C ASP A 73 14.99 -20.28 0.06
N PRO A 74 13.76 -19.71 -0.07
CA PRO A 74 13.56 -18.30 -0.32
C PRO A 74 14.26 -17.35 0.67
N ASP A 75 14.42 -17.80 1.93
CA ASP A 75 15.03 -16.99 2.99
C ASP A 75 16.58 -16.95 2.91
N THR A 76 17.20 -17.94 2.28
CA THR A 76 18.66 -18.11 2.27
C THR A 76 19.28 -18.12 0.86
N GLN A 77 18.48 -18.21 -0.21
CA GLN A 77 18.93 -18.32 -1.59
C GLN A 77 19.88 -17.20 -2.06
N PHE A 78 19.76 -16.02 -1.47
CA PHE A 78 20.58 -14.87 -1.84
C PHE A 78 21.89 -14.77 -1.06
N ILE A 79 22.14 -15.65 -0.07
CA ILE A 79 23.41 -15.70 0.64
C ILE A 79 24.47 -16.23 -0.30
N PRO A 80 25.58 -15.49 -0.56
CA PRO A 80 26.65 -15.95 -1.43
C PRO A 80 27.36 -17.16 -0.84
N ILE A 81 27.52 -18.21 -1.65
CA ILE A 81 28.20 -19.46 -1.28
C ILE A 81 29.42 -19.67 -2.18
N VAL A 82 30.57 -19.75 -1.54
CA VAL A 82 31.84 -20.09 -2.19
C VAL A 82 32.18 -21.55 -1.84
N ILE A 83 32.19 -22.41 -2.83
CA ILE A 83 32.57 -23.80 -2.65
C ILE A 83 34.09 -23.92 -2.67
N MET A 84 34.65 -24.56 -1.63
CA MET A 84 36.07 -24.89 -1.52
C MET A 84 36.30 -26.36 -1.89
N THR A 85 37.14 -26.63 -2.89
CA THR A 85 37.37 -28.00 -3.38
C THR A 85 38.85 -28.26 -3.61
N ALA A 86 39.30 -29.46 -3.28
CA ALA A 86 40.62 -29.95 -3.67
C ALA A 86 40.64 -30.45 -5.12
N LEU A 87 39.48 -30.58 -5.76
CA LEU A 87 39.31 -31.20 -7.06
C LEU A 87 39.35 -30.12 -8.16
N SER A 88 40.34 -30.22 -9.03
CA SER A 88 40.50 -29.34 -10.19
C SER A 88 39.69 -29.81 -11.41
N GLN A 89 38.83 -30.84 -11.24
CA GLN A 89 38.11 -31.44 -12.36
C GLN A 89 36.91 -30.56 -12.76
N VAL A 90 36.70 -30.47 -14.07
CA VAL A 90 35.59 -29.70 -14.67
C VAL A 90 34.22 -30.16 -14.13
N GLU A 91 34.11 -31.48 -13.85
CA GLU A 91 32.89 -32.10 -13.36
C GLU A 91 32.42 -31.56 -11.99
N ASP A 92 33.33 -31.29 -11.06
CA ASP A 92 32.94 -30.74 -9.73
C ASP A 92 32.51 -29.28 -9.81
N ARG A 93 33.10 -28.52 -10.72
CA ARG A 93 32.66 -27.16 -11.00
C ARG A 93 31.27 -27.13 -11.65
N ILE A 94 30.94 -28.11 -12.47
CA ILE A 94 29.61 -28.27 -13.07
C ILE A 94 28.60 -28.61 -11.96
N LYS A 95 28.88 -29.62 -11.13
CA LYS A 95 28.02 -29.99 -9.99
C LYS A 95 27.76 -28.82 -9.02
N GLY A 96 28.79 -28.06 -8.73
CA GLY A 96 28.64 -26.90 -7.84
C GLY A 96 27.82 -25.78 -8.46
N LYS A 97 27.94 -25.54 -9.77
CA LYS A 97 27.07 -24.59 -10.48
C LYS A 97 25.61 -25.08 -10.52
N GLU A 98 25.39 -26.37 -10.75
CA GLU A 98 24.08 -26.99 -10.71
C GLU A 98 23.45 -26.92 -9.28
N ALA A 99 24.30 -26.99 -8.24
CA ALA A 99 23.91 -26.78 -6.87
C ALA A 99 23.62 -25.30 -6.53
N GLY A 100 23.93 -24.36 -7.44
CA GLY A 100 23.66 -22.92 -7.28
C GLY A 100 24.79 -22.13 -6.62
N ALA A 101 26.02 -22.67 -6.52
CA ALA A 101 27.16 -21.96 -5.95
C ALA A 101 27.51 -20.69 -6.74
N ASP A 102 27.83 -19.63 -6.03
CA ASP A 102 28.13 -18.31 -6.62
C ASP A 102 29.59 -18.26 -7.08
N ASP A 103 30.51 -18.93 -6.36
CA ASP A 103 31.92 -18.95 -6.71
C ASP A 103 32.64 -20.23 -6.19
N PHE A 104 33.89 -20.43 -6.60
CA PHE A 104 34.72 -21.59 -6.28
C PHE A 104 36.12 -21.17 -5.87
N LEU A 105 36.69 -21.87 -4.89
CA LEU A 105 38.09 -21.77 -4.49
C LEU A 105 38.75 -23.15 -4.49
N THR A 106 39.94 -23.23 -5.08
CA THR A 106 40.71 -24.48 -5.08
C THR A 106 41.59 -24.53 -3.85
N LYS A 107 41.62 -25.66 -3.15
CA LYS A 107 42.59 -25.94 -2.07
C LYS A 107 43.95 -26.40 -2.69
N PRO A 108 45.11 -25.90 -2.18
CA PRO A 108 45.23 -25.01 -1.00
C PRO A 108 44.82 -23.58 -1.30
N VAL A 109 44.11 -22.96 -0.34
CA VAL A 109 43.51 -21.64 -0.51
C VAL A 109 44.58 -20.54 -0.45
N ASP A 110 44.72 -19.79 -1.53
CA ASP A 110 45.55 -18.58 -1.56
C ASP A 110 44.82 -17.43 -0.88
N ARG A 111 45.50 -16.72 0.04
CA ARG A 111 44.91 -15.62 0.80
C ARG A 111 44.42 -14.48 -0.10
N ARG A 112 45.15 -14.10 -1.13
CA ARG A 112 44.81 -12.97 -2.02
C ARG A 112 43.57 -13.30 -2.82
N GLU A 113 43.51 -14.53 -3.34
CA GLU A 113 42.35 -15.01 -4.09
C GLU A 113 41.10 -15.06 -3.19
N LEU A 114 41.22 -15.67 -2.01
CA LEU A 114 40.12 -15.73 -1.02
C LEU A 114 39.56 -14.33 -0.69
N MET A 115 40.44 -13.38 -0.35
CA MET A 115 40.05 -12.03 0.00
C MET A 115 39.39 -11.29 -1.17
N ALA A 116 39.92 -11.43 -2.38
CA ALA A 116 39.36 -10.80 -3.57
C ALA A 116 37.95 -11.30 -3.88
N ARG A 117 37.70 -12.61 -3.78
CA ARG A 117 36.38 -13.21 -4.04
C ARG A 117 35.36 -12.78 -2.96
N ILE A 118 35.72 -12.88 -1.69
CA ILE A 118 34.83 -12.46 -0.60
C ILE A 118 34.46 -10.99 -0.74
N GLN A 119 35.44 -10.11 -0.98
CA GLN A 119 35.17 -8.68 -1.15
C GLN A 119 34.30 -8.39 -2.37
N SER A 120 34.46 -9.14 -3.45
CA SER A 120 33.62 -9.01 -4.64
C SER A 120 32.16 -9.42 -4.36
N LEU A 121 31.97 -10.56 -3.70
CA LEU A 121 30.64 -11.07 -3.35
C LEU A 121 29.93 -10.15 -2.33
N LEU A 122 30.64 -9.68 -1.31
CA LEU A 122 30.08 -8.73 -0.33
C LEU A 122 29.66 -7.43 -0.99
N ARG A 123 30.47 -6.87 -1.90
CA ARG A 123 30.10 -5.64 -2.64
C ARG A 123 28.88 -5.86 -3.51
N PHE A 124 28.82 -7.00 -4.21
CA PHE A 124 27.66 -7.32 -5.04
C PHE A 124 26.38 -7.48 -4.20
N ASN A 125 26.46 -8.24 -3.10
CA ASN A 125 25.33 -8.46 -2.21
C ASN A 125 24.83 -7.14 -1.58
N GLN A 126 25.75 -6.31 -1.07
CA GLN A 126 25.41 -4.98 -0.53
C GLN A 126 24.77 -4.07 -1.59
N ALA A 127 25.25 -4.10 -2.83
CA ALA A 127 24.66 -3.31 -3.92
C ALA A 127 23.23 -3.80 -4.25
N MET A 128 23.01 -5.11 -4.26
CA MET A 128 21.68 -5.71 -4.48
C MET A 128 20.72 -5.36 -3.36
N ILE A 129 21.12 -5.55 -2.11
CA ILE A 129 20.28 -5.19 -0.93
C ILE A 129 19.92 -3.71 -1.00
N LYS A 130 20.90 -2.82 -1.25
CA LYS A 130 20.64 -1.38 -1.37
C LYS A 130 19.64 -1.07 -2.48
N LYS A 131 19.76 -1.73 -3.64
CA LYS A 131 18.85 -1.54 -4.77
C LYS A 131 17.43 -1.97 -4.41
N VAL A 132 17.27 -3.15 -3.80
CA VAL A 132 15.95 -3.66 -3.37
C VAL A 132 15.33 -2.71 -2.35
N THR A 133 16.07 -2.34 -1.29
CA THR A 133 15.58 -1.41 -0.26
C THR A 133 15.19 -0.05 -0.86
N THR A 134 15.97 0.45 -1.82
CA THR A 134 15.64 1.70 -2.50
C THR A 134 14.35 1.58 -3.31
N LEU A 135 14.17 0.48 -4.05
CA LEU A 135 12.95 0.21 -4.81
C LEU A 135 11.72 0.11 -3.89
N GLU A 136 11.84 -0.61 -2.77
CA GLU A 136 10.77 -0.70 -1.77
C GLU A 136 10.40 0.67 -1.18
N GLN A 137 11.40 1.50 -0.89
CA GLN A 137 11.16 2.87 -0.41
C GLN A 137 10.47 3.74 -1.46
N ILE A 138 10.88 3.63 -2.73
CA ILE A 138 10.21 4.34 -3.85
C ILE A 138 8.78 3.83 -3.98
N GLN A 139 8.56 2.53 -3.97
CA GLN A 139 7.23 1.93 -4.06
C GLN A 139 6.32 2.41 -2.91
N ARG A 140 6.81 2.40 -1.66
CA ARG A 140 6.06 2.94 -0.49
C ARG A 140 5.72 4.41 -0.66
N ARG A 141 6.63 5.24 -1.16
CA ARG A 141 6.33 6.66 -1.40
C ARG A 141 5.30 6.85 -2.51
N LEU A 142 5.41 6.10 -3.60
CA LEU A 142 4.47 6.18 -4.71
C LEU A 142 3.08 5.65 -4.34
N SER A 143 2.97 4.68 -3.43
CA SER A 143 1.67 4.16 -2.98
C SER A 143 0.79 5.21 -2.29
N HIS A 144 1.37 6.31 -1.77
CA HIS A 144 0.58 7.43 -1.24
C HIS A 144 -0.08 8.28 -2.35
N PHE A 145 0.36 8.15 -3.61
CA PHE A 145 -0.18 8.89 -4.75
C PHE A 145 -1.06 8.03 -5.67
N VAL A 146 -1.16 6.75 -5.39
CA VAL A 146 -1.88 5.77 -6.22
C VAL A 146 -3.01 5.16 -5.39
N PRO A 147 -4.25 5.10 -5.91
CA PRO A 147 -5.35 4.41 -5.24
C PRO A 147 -5.01 2.96 -4.89
N THR A 148 -5.56 2.49 -3.77
CA THR A 148 -5.25 1.13 -3.26
C THR A 148 -5.62 0.02 -4.25
N SER A 149 -6.73 0.19 -4.98
CA SER A 149 -7.15 -0.74 -6.04
C SER A 149 -6.14 -0.85 -7.17
N VAL A 150 -5.55 0.28 -7.61
CA VAL A 150 -4.53 0.31 -8.66
C VAL A 150 -3.22 -0.31 -8.15
N ALA A 151 -2.80 0.04 -6.94
CA ALA A 151 -1.59 -0.53 -6.33
C ALA A 151 -1.70 -2.04 -6.18
N ARG A 152 -2.87 -2.56 -5.79
CA ARG A 152 -3.15 -4.00 -5.70
C ARG A 152 -3.10 -4.67 -7.08
N SER A 153 -3.78 -4.11 -8.08
CA SER A 153 -3.79 -4.65 -9.45
C SER A 153 -2.39 -4.74 -10.05
N VAL A 154 -1.56 -3.71 -9.86
CA VAL A 154 -0.14 -3.71 -10.29
C VAL A 154 0.68 -4.77 -9.54
N SER A 155 0.41 -4.97 -8.25
CA SER A 155 1.15 -5.95 -7.44
C SER A 155 0.79 -7.38 -7.81
N GLU A 156 -0.48 -7.65 -8.12
CA GLU A 156 -0.97 -8.98 -8.53
C GLU A 156 -0.54 -9.34 -9.96
N ASN A 157 -0.49 -8.36 -10.85
CA ASN A 157 -0.14 -8.55 -12.26
C ASN A 157 0.86 -7.47 -12.75
N PRO A 158 2.14 -7.54 -12.36
CA PRO A 158 3.13 -6.50 -12.70
C PRO A 158 3.38 -6.31 -14.21
N ASN A 159 3.06 -7.31 -15.01
CA ASN A 159 3.24 -7.31 -16.47
C ASN A 159 1.97 -6.91 -17.24
N ASP A 160 0.84 -6.74 -16.54
CA ASP A 160 -0.39 -6.28 -17.16
C ASP A 160 -0.31 -4.76 -17.36
N THR A 161 -0.26 -4.36 -18.62
CA THR A 161 -0.24 -2.94 -19.03
C THR A 161 -1.61 -2.42 -19.42
N ASP A 162 -2.62 -3.29 -19.42
CA ASP A 162 -3.96 -3.02 -19.89
C ASP A 162 -4.91 -2.64 -18.75
N PHE A 163 -4.71 -1.43 -18.25
CA PHE A 163 -5.62 -0.84 -17.28
C PHE A 163 -6.87 -0.30 -17.99
N HIS A 164 -7.99 -1.03 -17.86
CA HIS A 164 -9.27 -0.61 -18.42
C HIS A 164 -10.27 -0.22 -17.34
N GLN A 165 -11.08 0.79 -17.66
CA GLN A 165 -12.28 1.07 -16.88
C GLN A 165 -13.25 -0.11 -17.02
N LYS A 166 -13.93 -0.45 -15.93
CA LYS A 166 -15.00 -1.45 -15.91
C LYS A 166 -16.29 -0.79 -15.50
N GLU A 167 -17.39 -1.23 -16.14
CA GLU A 167 -18.72 -0.86 -15.68
C GLU A 167 -19.00 -1.56 -14.37
N GLN A 168 -19.28 -0.78 -13.32
CA GLN A 168 -19.51 -1.28 -11.96
C GLN A 168 -20.64 -0.48 -11.32
N ASP A 169 -21.39 -1.15 -10.45
CA ASP A 169 -22.33 -0.46 -9.56
C ASP A 169 -21.53 0.11 -8.37
N VAL A 170 -21.70 1.39 -8.14
CA VAL A 170 -20.91 2.16 -7.15
C VAL A 170 -21.78 3.18 -6.42
N SER A 171 -21.30 3.63 -5.28
CA SER A 171 -21.79 4.85 -4.63
C SER A 171 -20.73 5.94 -4.73
N ILE A 172 -21.12 7.06 -5.32
CA ILE A 172 -20.28 8.25 -5.45
C ILE A 172 -20.69 9.24 -4.37
N LEU A 173 -19.70 9.65 -3.58
CA LEU A 173 -19.85 10.67 -2.56
C LEU A 173 -19.07 11.92 -2.98
N PHE A 174 -19.70 13.07 -2.97
CA PHE A 174 -19.07 14.38 -3.02
C PHE A 174 -19.20 15.07 -1.68
N ALA A 175 -18.07 15.54 -1.15
CA ALA A 175 -18.05 16.39 0.03
C ALA A 175 -17.33 17.70 -0.32
N ASP A 176 -17.85 18.82 0.17
CA ASP A 176 -17.36 20.16 -0.11
C ASP A 176 -17.50 21.05 1.14
N ILE A 177 -16.60 22.02 1.30
CA ILE A 177 -16.57 22.90 2.48
C ILE A 177 -17.45 24.12 2.22
N SER A 178 -18.45 24.31 3.08
CA SER A 178 -19.36 25.44 2.99
C SER A 178 -18.61 26.76 3.24
N GLY A 179 -18.79 27.71 2.33
CA GLY A 179 -18.21 29.06 2.48
C GLY A 179 -16.70 29.14 2.21
N TYR A 180 -16.07 28.11 1.65
CA TYR A 180 -14.63 28.08 1.33
C TYR A 180 -14.16 29.30 0.52
N THR A 181 -14.88 29.68 -0.53
CA THR A 181 -14.52 30.85 -1.36
C THR A 181 -14.44 32.13 -0.52
N ARG A 182 -15.41 32.38 0.34
CA ARG A 182 -15.41 33.56 1.22
C ARG A 182 -14.26 33.52 2.22
N MET A 183 -13.99 32.34 2.75
CA MET A 183 -12.91 32.11 3.71
C MET A 183 -11.54 32.27 3.05
N SER A 184 -11.36 31.77 1.84
CA SER A 184 -10.11 31.90 1.07
C SER A 184 -9.80 33.35 0.66
N GLU A 185 -10.82 34.21 0.59
CA GLU A 185 -10.66 35.65 0.36
C GLU A 185 -10.35 36.44 1.66
N ALA A 186 -10.82 35.93 2.81
CA ALA A 186 -10.73 36.60 4.10
C ALA A 186 -9.47 36.24 4.91
N LEU A 187 -8.94 35.02 4.73
CA LEU A 187 -7.83 34.47 5.50
C LEU A 187 -6.52 34.38 4.69
N PRO A 188 -5.35 34.40 5.34
CA PRO A 188 -4.07 34.07 4.70
C PRO A 188 -4.08 32.66 4.11
N GLN A 189 -3.54 32.51 2.90
CA GLN A 189 -3.52 31.22 2.18
C GLN A 189 -2.92 30.06 2.99
N GLU A 190 -1.91 30.32 3.81
CA GLU A 190 -1.26 29.32 4.65
C GLU A 190 -2.23 28.75 5.71
N GLN A 191 -3.06 29.62 6.30
CA GLN A 191 -4.09 29.18 7.27
C GLN A 191 -5.19 28.37 6.59
N VAL A 192 -5.66 28.80 5.43
CA VAL A 192 -6.66 28.07 4.64
C VAL A 192 -6.12 26.69 4.23
N SER A 193 -4.85 26.62 3.74
CA SER A 193 -4.21 25.35 3.38
C SER A 193 -4.12 24.40 4.57
N THR A 194 -3.60 24.88 5.71
CA THR A 194 -3.46 24.04 6.93
C THR A 194 -4.82 23.52 7.40
N MET A 195 -5.85 24.33 7.33
CA MET A 195 -7.21 23.95 7.73
C MET A 195 -7.78 22.88 6.80
N VAL A 196 -7.68 23.06 5.49
CA VAL A 196 -8.14 22.08 4.49
C VAL A 196 -7.36 20.77 4.62
N GLU A 197 -6.03 20.84 4.79
CA GLU A 197 -5.18 19.67 5.00
C GLU A 197 -5.57 18.89 6.26
N THR A 198 -5.85 19.60 7.35
CA THR A 198 -6.28 18.98 8.62
C THR A 198 -7.62 18.29 8.47
N LEU A 199 -8.60 18.98 7.86
CA LEU A 199 -9.93 18.44 7.61
C LEU A 199 -9.88 17.21 6.68
N PHE A 200 -9.15 17.32 5.58
CA PHE A 200 -9.00 16.21 4.63
C PHE A 200 -8.24 15.03 5.22
N SER A 201 -7.27 15.25 6.11
CA SER A 201 -6.59 14.16 6.81
C SER A 201 -7.57 13.30 7.63
N CYS A 202 -8.48 13.95 8.35
CA CYS A 202 -9.54 13.25 9.07
C CYS A 202 -10.50 12.51 8.12
N PHE A 203 -10.85 13.13 6.98
CA PHE A 203 -11.71 12.48 5.97
C PHE A 203 -11.07 11.26 5.32
N ILE A 204 -9.77 11.30 5.06
CA ILE A 204 -9.03 10.16 4.49
C ILE A 204 -9.15 8.95 5.42
N ASP A 205 -9.04 9.12 6.71
CA ASP A 205 -9.18 8.03 7.69
C ASP A 205 -10.60 7.44 7.69
N CYS A 206 -11.63 8.29 7.65
CA CYS A 206 -13.03 7.85 7.53
C CYS A 206 -13.30 7.08 6.22
N ILE A 207 -12.74 7.55 5.10
CA ILE A 207 -12.87 6.92 3.78
C ILE A 207 -12.20 5.54 3.78
N HIS A 208 -10.94 5.49 4.19
CA HIS A 208 -10.15 4.25 4.13
C HIS A 208 -10.68 3.17 5.08
N SER A 209 -11.14 3.54 6.26
CA SER A 209 -11.73 2.58 7.22
C SER A 209 -12.95 1.85 6.66
N ARG A 210 -13.63 2.44 5.67
CA ARG A 210 -14.81 1.88 5.00
C ARG A 210 -14.58 1.43 3.56
N GLY A 211 -13.31 1.36 3.13
CA GLY A 211 -12.95 0.88 1.80
C GLY A 211 -13.35 1.82 0.65
N GLY A 212 -13.53 3.10 0.93
CA GLY A 212 -13.69 4.12 -0.10
C GLY A 212 -12.36 4.49 -0.76
N GLU A 213 -12.42 4.88 -2.02
CA GLU A 213 -11.26 5.34 -2.79
C GLU A 213 -11.45 6.78 -3.26
N ILE A 214 -10.42 7.59 -3.08
CA ILE A 214 -10.44 8.99 -3.52
C ILE A 214 -10.26 9.03 -5.03
N GLY A 215 -11.29 9.46 -5.75
CA GLY A 215 -11.26 9.59 -7.20
C GLY A 215 -10.65 10.92 -7.66
N SER A 216 -10.95 12.01 -6.96
CA SER A 216 -10.36 13.34 -7.26
C SER A 216 -10.55 14.29 -6.10
N THR A 217 -9.64 15.26 -6.01
CA THR A 217 -9.76 16.44 -5.15
C THR A 217 -9.73 17.68 -6.02
N ALA A 218 -10.61 18.64 -5.77
CA ALA A 218 -10.65 19.91 -6.51
C ALA A 218 -10.91 21.05 -5.53
N GLY A 219 -9.84 21.78 -5.17
CA GLY A 219 -9.93 22.86 -4.20
C GLY A 219 -10.33 22.32 -2.82
N ASP A 220 -11.53 22.68 -2.37
CA ASP A 220 -12.18 22.31 -1.13
C ASP A 220 -13.12 21.11 -1.25
N GLY A 221 -13.24 20.53 -2.45
CA GLY A 221 -14.08 19.38 -2.74
C GLY A 221 -13.33 18.07 -2.88
N ILE A 222 -13.95 16.99 -2.44
CA ILE A 222 -13.45 15.62 -2.60
C ILE A 222 -14.52 14.71 -3.19
N MET A 223 -14.13 13.92 -4.20
CA MET A 223 -14.95 12.85 -4.75
C MET A 223 -14.43 11.50 -4.26
N VAL A 224 -15.32 10.69 -3.68
CA VAL A 224 -15.02 9.35 -3.18
C VAL A 224 -15.86 8.33 -3.90
N ILE A 225 -15.25 7.20 -4.23
CA ILE A 225 -15.87 6.06 -4.89
C ILE A 225 -15.93 4.92 -3.88
N PHE A 226 -17.13 4.42 -3.59
CA PHE A 226 -17.35 3.20 -2.81
C PHE A 226 -17.83 2.11 -3.74
N GLN A 227 -17.17 0.96 -3.70
CA GLN A 227 -17.43 -0.18 -4.57
C GLN A 227 -17.37 -1.49 -3.79
N SER A 228 -18.29 -2.40 -4.11
CA SER A 228 -18.31 -3.79 -3.63
C SER A 228 -19.25 -4.60 -4.51
N ASP A 229 -19.20 -5.93 -4.40
CA ASP A 229 -20.09 -6.82 -5.15
C ASP A 229 -21.56 -6.70 -4.70
N ASP A 230 -21.82 -6.21 -3.51
CA ASP A 230 -23.15 -5.96 -2.98
C ASP A 230 -23.51 -4.46 -3.10
N PRO A 231 -24.55 -4.11 -3.91
CA PRO A 231 -24.98 -2.72 -4.06
C PRO A 231 -25.46 -2.05 -2.77
N ALA A 232 -25.93 -2.80 -1.78
CA ALA A 232 -26.30 -2.27 -0.50
C ALA A 232 -25.07 -1.94 0.36
N ASP A 233 -24.06 -2.80 0.35
CA ASP A 233 -22.84 -2.64 1.17
C ASP A 233 -22.10 -1.35 0.86
N HIS A 234 -21.83 -1.06 -0.42
CA HIS A 234 -21.12 0.18 -0.77
C HIS A 234 -21.95 1.45 -0.53
N ALA A 235 -23.29 1.37 -0.62
CA ALA A 235 -24.16 2.50 -0.29
C ALA A 235 -24.17 2.78 1.23
N ILE A 236 -24.23 1.73 2.05
CA ILE A 236 -24.14 1.79 3.50
C ILE A 236 -22.82 2.41 3.94
N LYS A 237 -21.70 1.92 3.41
CA LYS A 237 -20.36 2.42 3.70
C LYS A 237 -20.21 3.90 3.34
N ALA A 238 -20.76 4.32 2.20
CA ALA A 238 -20.76 5.72 1.78
C ALA A 238 -21.56 6.61 2.76
N ALA A 239 -22.74 6.16 3.19
CA ALA A 239 -23.57 6.91 4.14
C ALA A 239 -22.92 6.98 5.53
N GLN A 240 -22.31 5.89 6.01
CA GLN A 240 -21.58 5.86 7.27
C GLN A 240 -20.36 6.79 7.25
N ALA A 241 -19.56 6.76 6.17
CA ALA A 241 -18.44 7.67 6.01
C ALA A 241 -18.90 9.14 6.03
N ALA A 242 -20.01 9.44 5.35
CA ALA A 242 -20.57 10.78 5.33
C ALA A 242 -20.99 11.29 6.71
N LEU A 243 -21.67 10.46 7.51
CA LEU A 243 -22.05 10.83 8.89
C LEU A 243 -20.83 11.03 9.78
N GLU A 244 -19.83 10.17 9.66
CA GLU A 244 -18.58 10.32 10.41
C GLU A 244 -17.84 11.61 10.03
N PHE A 245 -17.84 12.01 8.74
CA PHE A 245 -17.31 13.31 8.32
C PHE A 245 -17.95 14.47 9.07
N LEU A 246 -19.28 14.48 9.17
CA LEU A 246 -19.98 15.52 9.91
C LEU A 246 -19.59 15.53 11.39
N GLN A 247 -19.53 14.34 12.02
CA GLN A 247 -19.18 14.22 13.44
C GLN A 247 -17.75 14.71 13.70
N VAL A 248 -16.80 14.31 12.87
CA VAL A 248 -15.39 14.74 12.98
C VAL A 248 -15.27 16.25 12.79
N THR A 249 -15.99 16.84 11.83
CA THR A 249 -16.01 18.28 11.60
C THR A 249 -16.53 19.04 12.82
N GLU A 250 -17.64 18.58 13.41
CA GLU A 250 -18.20 19.16 14.63
C GLU A 250 -17.27 19.03 15.85
N GLN A 251 -16.56 17.90 15.97
CA GLN A 251 -15.59 17.69 17.05
C GLN A 251 -14.40 18.64 16.92
N MET A 252 -13.88 18.81 15.71
CA MET A 252 -12.79 19.73 15.43
C MET A 252 -13.13 21.18 15.81
N GLU A 253 -14.37 21.61 15.59
CA GLU A 253 -14.81 22.93 16.00
C GLU A 253 -14.86 23.13 17.53
N ARG A 254 -15.05 22.07 18.29
CA ARG A 254 -15.16 22.13 19.77
C ARG A 254 -13.80 22.05 20.46
N GLU A 255 -12.74 21.66 19.78
CA GLU A 255 -11.41 21.53 20.38
C GLU A 255 -10.68 22.87 20.50
N PRO A 256 -10.13 23.23 21.71
CA PRO A 256 -9.43 24.51 21.92
C PRO A 256 -8.21 24.72 21.02
N SER A 257 -7.54 23.63 20.58
CA SER A 257 -6.40 23.65 19.67
C SER A 257 -6.82 24.03 18.24
N SER A 258 -8.02 23.65 17.84
CA SER A 258 -8.60 24.01 16.54
C SER A 258 -9.11 25.45 16.54
N LEU A 259 -9.61 25.94 17.69
CA LEU A 259 -10.08 27.33 17.86
C LEU A 259 -9.00 28.39 17.62
N ALA A 260 -7.71 28.03 17.71
CA ALA A 260 -6.60 28.90 17.34
C ALA A 260 -6.44 29.06 15.81
N LEU A 261 -6.93 28.11 15.03
CA LEU A 261 -7.00 28.16 13.57
C LEU A 261 -8.26 28.91 13.09
N PHE A 262 -9.33 28.89 13.90
CA PHE A 262 -10.62 29.52 13.63
C PHE A 262 -10.75 30.75 14.52
N ASP A 263 -10.20 31.89 14.10
CA ASP A 263 -10.22 33.13 14.88
C ASP A 263 -11.68 33.56 15.17
N LYS A 264 -11.88 34.12 16.36
CA LYS A 264 -13.18 34.52 16.87
C LYS A 264 -13.89 35.51 15.93
N GLY A 265 -14.85 35.01 15.16
CA GLY A 265 -15.71 35.87 14.31
C GLY A 265 -16.02 35.27 12.93
N HIS A 266 -15.53 34.12 12.59
CA HIS A 266 -15.90 33.43 11.35
C HIS A 266 -17.05 32.45 11.57
N GLU A 267 -17.87 32.24 10.52
CA GLU A 267 -18.91 31.19 10.53
C GLU A 267 -18.27 29.81 10.74
N PRO A 268 -18.93 28.90 11.46
CA PRO A 268 -18.47 27.54 11.67
C PRO A 268 -18.17 26.86 10.34
N ILE A 269 -17.13 26.01 10.30
CA ILE A 269 -16.85 25.18 9.14
C ILE A 269 -17.93 24.10 9.07
N ALA A 270 -18.69 24.12 8.01
CA ALA A 270 -19.67 23.09 7.73
C ALA A 270 -19.31 22.37 6.43
N VAL A 271 -19.47 21.06 6.42
CA VAL A 271 -19.29 20.25 5.21
C VAL A 271 -20.66 19.84 4.71
N HIS A 272 -20.89 19.94 3.41
CA HIS A 272 -22.07 19.40 2.77
C HIS A 272 -21.72 18.24 1.89
N ILE A 273 -22.54 17.17 1.95
CA ILE A 273 -22.25 15.90 1.35
C ILE A 273 -23.42 15.42 0.51
N GLY A 274 -23.13 15.02 -0.73
CA GLY A 274 -24.09 14.40 -1.64
C GLY A 274 -23.68 13.01 -2.03
N ILE A 275 -24.61 12.03 -2.01
CA ILE A 275 -24.35 10.65 -2.41
C ILE A 275 -25.39 10.20 -3.44
N HIS A 276 -24.90 9.57 -4.49
CA HIS A 276 -25.74 8.86 -5.45
C HIS A 276 -25.13 7.52 -5.82
N SER A 277 -25.98 6.50 -5.98
CA SER A 277 -25.58 5.12 -6.31
C SER A 277 -26.11 4.70 -7.66
N GLY A 278 -25.34 3.89 -8.40
CA GLY A 278 -25.70 3.36 -9.70
C GLY A 278 -24.50 2.95 -10.54
N SER A 279 -24.73 2.58 -11.80
CA SER A 279 -23.68 2.11 -12.72
C SER A 279 -22.80 3.27 -13.22
N ALA A 280 -21.48 3.06 -13.15
CA ALA A 280 -20.45 3.97 -13.68
C ALA A 280 -19.29 3.17 -14.29
N LEU A 281 -18.55 3.79 -15.21
CA LEU A 281 -17.25 3.30 -15.64
C LEU A 281 -16.21 3.71 -14.61
N VAL A 282 -15.62 2.74 -13.91
CA VAL A 282 -14.66 2.97 -12.83
C VAL A 282 -13.31 2.36 -13.17
N GLY A 283 -12.25 3.09 -12.92
CA GLY A 283 -10.89 2.59 -13.12
C GLY A 283 -9.91 3.65 -13.59
N PRO A 284 -8.68 3.20 -13.89
CA PRO A 284 -7.65 4.07 -14.42
C PRO A 284 -8.04 4.60 -15.80
N THR A 285 -8.00 5.91 -15.95
CA THR A 285 -8.21 6.60 -17.22
C THR A 285 -6.90 7.16 -17.71
N LYS A 286 -6.50 6.80 -18.91
CA LYS A 286 -5.33 7.34 -19.60
C LYS A 286 -5.69 8.65 -20.25
N ILE A 287 -5.01 9.72 -19.87
CA ILE A 287 -5.07 11.02 -20.54
C ILE A 287 -3.76 11.17 -21.32
N GLU A 288 -3.84 11.10 -22.64
CA GLU A 288 -2.67 11.09 -23.51
C GLU A 288 -2.57 12.42 -24.27
N GLY A 289 -1.50 13.14 -24.00
CA GLY A 289 -1.12 14.34 -24.76
C GLY A 289 0.03 14.05 -25.73
N ALA A 290 0.38 15.00 -26.56
CA ALA A 290 1.45 14.82 -27.55
C ALA A 290 2.84 14.55 -26.93
N THR A 291 3.09 15.01 -25.69
CA THR A 291 4.40 14.94 -25.02
C THR A 291 4.38 14.25 -23.67
N ALA A 292 3.18 13.98 -23.12
CA ALA A 292 3.05 13.38 -21.77
C ALA A 292 1.77 12.54 -21.67
N THR A 293 1.86 11.50 -20.86
CA THR A 293 0.71 10.65 -20.50
C THR A 293 0.48 10.73 -19.00
N ARG A 294 -0.77 10.91 -18.60
CA ARG A 294 -1.19 10.87 -17.19
C ARG A 294 -2.27 9.81 -16.99
N TRP A 295 -2.12 9.05 -15.94
CA TRP A 295 -3.16 8.16 -15.47
C TRP A 295 -3.90 8.79 -14.29
N VAL A 296 -5.22 8.70 -14.32
CA VAL A 296 -6.11 9.18 -13.24
C VAL A 296 -7.10 8.06 -12.93
N TYR A 297 -7.19 7.65 -11.67
CA TYR A 297 -8.26 6.75 -11.24
C TYR A 297 -9.52 7.56 -11.00
N THR A 298 -10.61 7.20 -11.65
CA THR A 298 -11.85 7.99 -11.58
C THR A 298 -13.07 7.14 -11.93
N ALA A 299 -14.24 7.70 -11.65
CA ALA A 299 -15.52 7.20 -12.14
C ALA A 299 -16.08 8.15 -13.19
N ILE A 300 -16.70 7.61 -14.24
CA ILE A 300 -17.33 8.38 -15.33
C ILE A 300 -18.75 7.85 -15.52
N GLY A 301 -19.71 8.76 -15.60
CA GLY A 301 -21.11 8.44 -15.84
C GLY A 301 -22.10 9.47 -15.30
N SER A 302 -23.38 9.25 -15.57
CA SER A 302 -24.48 10.08 -15.05
C SER A 302 -24.54 10.06 -13.52
N VAL A 303 -24.13 8.95 -12.91
CA VAL A 303 -24.04 8.75 -11.46
C VAL A 303 -23.13 9.79 -10.81
N VAL A 304 -21.96 10.02 -11.38
CA VAL A 304 -20.99 11.01 -10.88
C VAL A 304 -21.57 12.42 -10.95
N ASN A 305 -22.20 12.74 -12.09
CA ASN A 305 -22.78 14.06 -12.30
C ASN A 305 -23.95 14.34 -11.33
N LEU A 306 -24.79 13.33 -11.07
CA LEU A 306 -25.91 13.52 -10.16
C LEU A 306 -25.44 13.60 -8.71
N ALA A 307 -24.47 12.77 -8.29
CA ALA A 307 -23.88 12.86 -6.95
C ALA A 307 -23.31 14.26 -6.68
N SER A 308 -22.56 14.83 -7.63
CA SER A 308 -22.01 16.18 -7.53
C SER A 308 -23.10 17.25 -7.36
N ARG A 309 -24.23 17.12 -8.09
CA ARG A 309 -25.34 18.06 -7.97
C ARG A 309 -26.12 17.91 -6.68
N ILE A 310 -26.27 16.70 -6.17
CA ILE A 310 -26.86 16.47 -4.85
C ILE A 310 -25.95 17.07 -3.77
N GLY A 311 -24.63 16.94 -3.91
CA GLY A 311 -23.66 17.62 -3.04
C GLY A 311 -23.84 19.13 -3.05
N ALA A 312 -23.89 19.73 -4.23
CA ALA A 312 -24.11 21.18 -4.36
C ALA A 312 -25.51 21.66 -3.86
N PHE A 313 -26.49 20.78 -3.82
CA PHE A 313 -27.82 21.04 -3.25
C PHE A 313 -27.83 20.95 -1.73
N ALA A 314 -27.01 20.07 -1.14
CA ALA A 314 -26.93 19.88 0.28
C ALA A 314 -26.49 21.17 0.99
N GLN A 315 -27.07 21.44 2.16
CA GLN A 315 -26.67 22.57 2.99
C GLN A 315 -25.52 22.17 3.92
N GLY A 316 -24.75 23.14 4.37
CA GLY A 316 -23.66 22.88 5.32
C GLY A 316 -24.12 22.10 6.55
N GLY A 317 -23.34 21.11 6.96
CA GLY A 317 -23.67 20.21 8.07
C GLY A 317 -24.70 19.13 7.70
N THR A 318 -24.96 18.86 6.42
CA THR A 318 -25.94 17.84 6.02
C THR A 318 -25.42 16.84 5.01
N VAL A 319 -25.93 15.61 5.11
CA VAL A 319 -25.76 14.54 4.12
C VAL A 319 -27.06 14.37 3.35
N VAL A 320 -27.02 14.52 2.03
CA VAL A 320 -28.17 14.32 1.14
C VAL A 320 -27.90 13.17 0.20
N ILE A 321 -28.87 12.27 0.05
CA ILE A 321 -28.78 11.11 -0.81
C ILE A 321 -29.94 11.05 -1.80
N SER A 322 -29.73 10.45 -2.95
CA SER A 322 -30.78 10.18 -3.92
C SER A 322 -31.76 9.09 -3.44
N GLU A 323 -32.95 9.02 -4.05
CA GLU A 323 -33.90 7.94 -3.84
C GLU A 323 -33.28 6.53 -4.10
N GLU A 324 -32.45 6.40 -5.12
CA GLU A 324 -31.75 5.14 -5.40
C GLU A 324 -30.84 4.72 -4.24
N THR A 325 -30.04 5.64 -3.72
CA THR A 325 -29.21 5.39 -2.54
C THR A 325 -30.07 5.13 -1.30
N ALA A 326 -31.17 5.89 -1.12
CA ALA A 326 -32.08 5.73 0.00
C ALA A 326 -32.70 4.33 0.05
N ARG A 327 -33.08 3.77 -1.11
CA ARG A 327 -33.59 2.39 -1.21
C ARG A 327 -32.56 1.35 -0.75
N ARG A 328 -31.28 1.55 -1.09
CA ARG A 328 -30.18 0.62 -0.73
C ARG A 328 -29.84 0.64 0.76
N VAL A 329 -30.01 1.77 1.42
CA VAL A 329 -29.73 1.93 2.86
C VAL A 329 -30.98 1.86 3.74
N ALA A 330 -32.13 1.53 3.16
CA ALA A 330 -33.43 1.50 3.86
C ALA A 330 -33.38 0.60 5.10
N GLY A 331 -33.95 1.10 6.20
CA GLY A 331 -33.97 0.42 7.50
C GLY A 331 -32.74 0.59 8.37
N LEU A 332 -31.60 0.96 7.79
CA LEU A 332 -30.35 1.15 8.53
C LEU A 332 -30.08 2.61 8.93
N PHE A 333 -30.75 3.55 8.28
CA PHE A 333 -30.62 4.98 8.57
C PHE A 333 -31.97 5.65 8.73
N ASN A 334 -32.02 6.64 9.61
CA ASN A 334 -33.14 7.58 9.71
C ASN A 334 -33.04 8.59 8.58
N LEU A 335 -34.01 8.54 7.66
CA LEU A 335 -34.06 9.39 6.48
C LEU A 335 -35.20 10.39 6.57
N LYS A 336 -34.95 11.65 6.23
CA LYS A 336 -35.95 12.69 6.07
C LYS A 336 -36.10 13.01 4.58
N GLU A 337 -37.28 12.81 4.04
CA GLU A 337 -37.57 13.17 2.66
C GLU A 337 -37.54 14.69 2.45
N LEU A 338 -36.81 15.15 1.46
CA LEU A 338 -36.72 16.54 1.03
C LEU A 338 -37.55 16.84 -0.22
N GLY A 339 -38.19 15.78 -0.79
CA GLY A 339 -39.02 15.85 -1.97
C GLY A 339 -38.25 15.83 -3.29
N ALA A 340 -39.00 15.97 -4.38
CA ALA A 340 -38.47 15.95 -5.73
C ALA A 340 -37.76 17.26 -6.09
N GLN A 341 -36.49 17.15 -6.53
CA GLN A 341 -35.65 18.27 -6.93
C GLN A 341 -35.30 18.23 -8.40
N ASN A 342 -35.29 19.37 -9.06
CA ASN A 342 -34.86 19.52 -10.44
C ASN A 342 -33.36 19.86 -10.50
N PHE A 343 -32.56 18.95 -11.04
CA PHE A 343 -31.12 19.19 -11.23
C PHE A 343 -30.81 19.57 -12.67
N LYS A 344 -29.85 20.46 -12.87
CA LYS A 344 -29.42 20.89 -14.21
C LYS A 344 -29.00 19.70 -15.07
N ASN A 345 -29.54 19.59 -16.29
CA ASN A 345 -29.30 18.50 -17.24
C ASN A 345 -29.65 17.08 -16.74
N VAL A 346 -30.59 16.97 -15.81
CA VAL A 346 -31.25 15.72 -15.43
C VAL A 346 -32.69 15.80 -15.96
N ALA A 347 -33.09 14.77 -16.74
CA ALA A 347 -34.35 14.82 -17.51
C ALA A 347 -35.59 14.78 -16.62
N GLN A 348 -35.51 14.13 -15.47
CA GLN A 348 -36.63 13.98 -14.54
C GLN A 348 -36.25 14.49 -13.15
N PRO A 349 -37.23 15.02 -12.37
CA PRO A 349 -37.00 15.34 -10.97
C PRO A 349 -36.52 14.12 -10.19
N VAL A 350 -35.58 14.31 -9.28
CA VAL A 350 -35.03 13.26 -8.41
C VAL A 350 -35.48 13.50 -6.99
N VAL A 351 -36.12 12.51 -6.38
CA VAL A 351 -36.45 12.59 -4.94
C VAL A 351 -35.15 12.41 -4.15
N VAL A 352 -34.94 13.29 -3.18
CA VAL A 352 -33.75 13.27 -2.33
C VAL A 352 -34.13 13.22 -0.86
N TYR A 353 -33.23 12.64 -0.08
CA TYR A 353 -33.40 12.42 1.36
C TYR A 353 -32.20 12.95 2.13
N GLN A 354 -32.44 13.54 3.29
CA GLN A 354 -31.37 13.85 4.25
C GLN A 354 -31.16 12.63 5.15
N VAL A 355 -29.90 12.23 5.32
CA VAL A 355 -29.52 11.21 6.31
C VAL A 355 -29.35 11.90 7.66
N LEU A 356 -30.10 11.47 8.67
CA LEU A 356 -30.08 12.07 10.01
C LEU A 356 -29.16 11.32 10.97
N ALA A 357 -29.27 10.00 11.02
CA ALA A 357 -28.49 9.13 11.89
C ALA A 357 -28.57 7.68 11.43
N GLU A 358 -27.65 6.85 11.89
CA GLU A 358 -27.74 5.41 11.80
C GLU A 358 -28.75 4.86 12.82
N ASN A 359 -29.55 3.88 12.41
CA ASN A 359 -30.52 3.24 13.31
C ASN A 359 -29.75 2.26 14.23
N ASN A 360 -29.69 2.58 15.52
CA ASN A 360 -29.06 1.73 16.53
C ASN A 360 -29.97 0.59 17.03
N ASP A 361 -31.02 0.23 16.30
CA ASP A 361 -31.92 -0.86 16.70
C ASP A 361 -31.39 -2.22 16.16
N PRO A 362 -30.93 -3.12 17.04
CA PRO A 362 -30.38 -4.41 16.66
C PRO A 362 -31.39 -5.38 16.03
N SER A 363 -32.67 -5.01 15.91
CA SER A 363 -33.74 -5.86 15.38
C SER A 363 -34.06 -5.66 13.89
N THR A 364 -33.46 -4.68 13.22
CA THR A 364 -33.69 -4.42 11.80
C THR A 364 -32.78 -5.24 10.90
N THR A 365 -33.12 -6.51 10.68
CA THR A 365 -32.66 -7.26 9.51
C THR A 365 -33.25 -6.61 8.25
N PRO A 366 -32.52 -6.44 7.13
CA PRO A 366 -33.02 -5.76 5.95
C PRO A 366 -34.19 -6.53 5.33
N GLY A 367 -35.38 -6.10 5.63
CA GLY A 367 -36.63 -6.53 4.99
C GLY A 367 -36.94 -5.60 3.81
N ILE A 368 -37.24 -6.19 2.66
CA ILE A 368 -37.68 -5.48 1.45
C ILE A 368 -38.87 -4.56 1.83
N PRO A 369 -38.83 -3.25 1.58
CA PRO A 369 -39.94 -2.37 1.91
C PRO A 369 -41.12 -2.68 0.98
N THR A 370 -42.24 -3.08 1.57
CA THR A 370 -43.52 -3.11 0.87
C THR A 370 -43.96 -1.65 0.64
N ILE A 371 -43.95 -1.25 -0.61
CA ILE A 371 -44.50 0.03 -1.06
C ILE A 371 -46.00 -0.06 -0.94
N ILE A 372 -46.60 0.73 -0.04
CA ILE A 372 -48.04 1.02 -0.03
C ILE A 372 -48.26 2.37 -0.70
#